data_bcc3736d44ca20ede36aec05b7da8b8a
#
_entry.id   bcc3736d44ca20ede36aec05b7da8b8a
#
_cell.length_a   1.000
_cell.length_b   1.000
_cell.length_c   1.000
_cell.angle_alpha   90.00
_cell.angle_beta   90.00
_cell.angle_gamma   90.00
#
_symmetry.space_group_name_H-M   'P 1'
#
loop_
_entity.id
_entity.type
_entity.pdbx_description
1 polymer ?
#
loop_
_entity_poly.entity_id
_entity_poly.type
_entity_poly.pdbx_seq_one_letter_code
_entity_poly.pdbx_strand_id
1 'polypeptide(L)'
;MSEKFSGGCDHINTHSSSDPIDNHTCHCSVCKRVTGQPTTHVAFFNHGDLEVDNPQKMNKQPFNDQNPDGPLELCTCSECGTPIMLDDKLGRIRAIVPNIMGYDEGFPAPTYHAFYDPATGVPRPDDGREVYEGLRKDFVWPPEK
;
A
#
# COMPACT_ATOMS: atom_id res chain seq x y z
N MET A 1 5.17 22.48 -7.73
CA MET A 1 4.71 21.18 -8.19
C MET A 1 3.37 20.88 -7.58
N SER A 2 2.45 20.48 -8.41
CA SER A 2 1.13 20.15 -7.92
C SER A 2 1.10 18.70 -7.45
N GLU A 3 0.45 18.47 -6.33
CA GLU A 3 0.19 17.10 -5.90
C GLU A 3 -0.99 16.54 -6.69
N LYS A 4 -0.94 15.23 -6.99
CA LYS A 4 -2.04 14.53 -7.64
C LYS A 4 -2.98 13.88 -6.62
N PHE A 5 -2.41 13.29 -5.58
CA PHE A 5 -3.17 12.59 -4.56
C PHE A 5 -2.61 12.94 -3.19
N SER A 6 -3.47 12.96 -2.19
CA SER A 6 -3.04 13.19 -0.81
C SER A 6 -3.93 12.42 0.14
N GLY A 7 -3.38 12.12 1.30
CA GLY A 7 -4.11 11.44 2.36
C GLY A 7 -3.34 11.49 3.66
N GLY A 8 -3.91 10.91 4.70
CA GLY A 8 -3.32 10.91 6.03
C GLY A 8 -4.32 11.26 7.09
N CYS A 9 -3.86 11.97 8.12
CA CYS A 9 -4.69 12.39 9.25
C CYS A 9 -4.45 13.86 9.55
N ASP A 10 -5.05 14.37 10.64
CA ASP A 10 -4.90 15.77 11.03
C ASP A 10 -3.46 16.14 11.41
N HIS A 11 -2.63 15.15 11.73
CA HIS A 11 -1.27 15.37 12.22
C HIS A 11 -0.21 15.13 11.16
N ILE A 12 -0.47 14.22 10.22
CA ILE A 12 0.49 13.80 9.20
C ILE A 12 -0.23 13.70 7.87
N ASN A 13 0.33 14.32 6.84
CA ASN A 13 -0.21 14.23 5.48
C ASN A 13 0.83 13.61 4.56
N THR A 14 0.36 12.77 3.64
CA THR A 14 1.17 12.26 2.53
C THR A 14 0.64 12.81 1.24
N HIS A 15 1.53 13.00 0.26
CA HIS A 15 1.12 13.49 -1.04
C HIS A 15 2.01 12.93 -2.13
N SER A 16 1.41 12.68 -3.27
CA SER A 16 2.09 12.13 -4.44
C SER A 16 2.02 13.13 -5.58
N SER A 17 3.15 13.30 -6.28
CA SER A 17 3.21 14.12 -7.50
C SER A 17 2.96 13.30 -8.76
N SER A 18 2.83 11.97 -8.64
CA SER A 18 2.71 11.07 -9.78
C SER A 18 1.57 10.08 -9.58
N ASP A 19 1.22 9.36 -10.65
CA ASP A 19 0.33 8.21 -10.56
C ASP A 19 1.06 7.04 -9.90
N PRO A 20 0.31 6.08 -9.30
CA PRO A 20 0.93 4.88 -8.77
C PRO A 20 1.64 4.11 -9.89
N ILE A 21 2.77 3.48 -9.54
CA ILE A 21 3.47 2.58 -10.48
C ILE A 21 2.84 1.21 -10.49
N ASP A 22 2.04 0.89 -9.48
CA ASP A 22 1.30 -0.36 -9.39
C ASP A 22 0.07 -0.14 -8.53
N ASN A 23 -1.06 -0.72 -8.92
CA ASN A 23 -2.35 -0.45 -8.29
C ASN A 23 -3.19 -1.71 -8.41
N HIS A 24 -3.35 -2.42 -7.29
CA HIS A 24 -3.97 -3.74 -7.32
C HIS A 24 -4.90 -3.98 -6.13
N THR A 25 -5.73 -5.03 -6.26
CA THR A 25 -6.48 -5.58 -5.14
C THR A 25 -5.66 -6.73 -4.56
N CYS A 26 -5.24 -6.61 -3.31
CA CYS A 26 -4.40 -7.60 -2.64
C CYS A 26 -5.26 -8.63 -1.92
N HIS A 27 -4.94 -9.90 -2.13
CA HIS A 27 -5.63 -11.03 -1.49
C HIS A 27 -4.77 -11.71 -0.43
N CYS A 28 -3.62 -11.15 -0.06
CA CYS A 28 -2.70 -11.79 0.86
C CYS A 28 -3.20 -11.76 2.30
N SER A 29 -2.75 -12.74 3.09
CA SER A 29 -3.17 -12.85 4.50
C SER A 29 -2.64 -11.71 5.37
N VAL A 30 -1.49 -11.14 5.02
CA VAL A 30 -0.91 -10.02 5.77
C VAL A 30 -1.83 -8.80 5.69
N CYS A 31 -2.30 -8.47 4.49
CA CYS A 31 -3.22 -7.35 4.31
C CYS A 31 -4.53 -7.59 5.06
N LYS A 32 -5.04 -8.83 5.05
CA LYS A 32 -6.25 -9.18 5.79
C LYS A 32 -6.09 -8.93 7.28
N ARG A 33 -4.94 -9.29 7.85
CA ARG A 33 -4.68 -9.08 9.28
C ARG A 33 -4.56 -7.60 9.62
N VAL A 34 -3.89 -6.83 8.76
CA VAL A 34 -3.64 -5.41 9.03
C VAL A 34 -4.92 -4.58 8.87
N THR A 35 -5.70 -4.85 7.83
CA THR A 35 -6.87 -4.02 7.49
C THR A 35 -8.18 -4.56 8.00
N GLY A 36 -8.25 -5.86 8.33
CA GLY A 36 -9.51 -6.52 8.68
C GLY A 36 -10.43 -6.74 7.49
N GLN A 37 -9.98 -6.44 6.28
CA GLN A 37 -10.78 -6.59 5.06
C GLN A 37 -10.40 -7.88 4.34
N PRO A 38 -11.37 -8.56 3.68
CA PRO A 38 -11.06 -9.79 2.94
C PRO A 38 -10.15 -9.55 1.74
N THR A 39 -10.25 -8.37 1.13
CA THR A 39 -9.34 -7.92 0.07
C THR A 39 -8.98 -6.47 0.34
N THR A 40 -7.82 -6.03 -0.16
CA THR A 40 -7.30 -4.72 0.14
C THR A 40 -6.83 -4.04 -1.15
N HIS A 41 -7.30 -2.81 -1.37
CA HIS A 41 -6.76 -1.97 -2.45
C HIS A 41 -5.40 -1.42 -2.01
N VAL A 42 -4.35 -1.77 -2.74
CA VAL A 42 -2.97 -1.33 -2.45
C VAL A 42 -2.40 -0.63 -3.68
N ALA A 43 -1.80 0.52 -3.48
CA ALA A 43 -1.14 1.26 -4.54
C ALA A 43 0.32 1.51 -4.18
N PHE A 44 1.22 1.24 -5.12
CA PHE A 44 2.66 1.45 -4.94
C PHE A 44 3.09 2.71 -5.69
N PHE A 45 3.97 3.48 -5.06
CA PHE A 45 4.63 4.63 -5.68
C PHE A 45 6.14 4.42 -5.64
N ASN A 46 6.88 5.04 -6.55
CA ASN A 46 8.33 5.17 -6.35
C ASN A 46 8.56 5.87 -5.01
N HIS A 47 9.56 5.44 -4.27
CA HIS A 47 9.79 5.94 -2.91
C HIS A 47 9.84 7.47 -2.83
N GLY A 48 10.51 8.10 -3.77
CA GLY A 48 10.65 9.56 -3.80
C GLY A 48 9.41 10.32 -4.28
N ASP A 49 8.45 9.63 -4.87
CA ASP A 49 7.24 10.27 -5.42
C ASP A 49 6.12 10.43 -4.39
N LEU A 50 6.16 9.67 -3.31
CA LEU A 50 5.22 9.83 -2.21
C LEU A 50 5.97 10.48 -1.04
N GLU A 51 5.63 11.73 -0.77
CA GLU A 51 6.26 12.49 0.30
C GLU A 51 5.35 12.51 1.52
N VAL A 52 5.98 12.62 2.70
CA VAL A 52 5.27 12.71 3.96
C VAL A 52 5.76 13.94 4.71
N ASP A 53 4.82 14.75 5.21
CA ASP A 53 5.15 15.82 6.14
C ASP A 53 5.14 15.24 7.56
N ASN A 54 5.88 15.86 8.46
CA ASN A 54 5.98 15.44 9.86
C ASN A 54 6.31 13.95 10.04
N PRO A 55 7.33 13.42 9.33
CA PRO A 55 7.66 11.99 9.45
C PRO A 55 8.09 11.59 10.87
N GLN A 56 8.56 12.55 11.68
CA GLN A 56 8.95 12.31 13.05
C GLN A 56 7.77 11.93 13.95
N LYS A 57 6.54 12.18 13.52
CA LYS A 57 5.32 11.81 14.27
C LYS A 57 4.85 10.39 13.98
N MET A 58 5.54 9.66 13.12
CA MET A 58 5.14 8.30 12.77
C MET A 58 5.82 7.27 13.67
N ASN A 59 5.02 6.29 14.10
CA ASN A 59 5.53 5.04 14.64
C ASN A 59 5.71 4.06 13.48
N LYS A 60 6.74 3.23 13.54
CA LYS A 60 7.00 2.21 12.53
C LYS A 60 7.05 0.84 13.17
N GLN A 61 6.44 -0.13 12.49
CA GLN A 61 6.46 -1.52 12.94
C GLN A 61 6.48 -2.42 11.71
N PRO A 62 6.92 -3.68 11.83
CA PRO A 62 6.91 -4.58 10.69
C PRO A 62 5.50 -4.71 10.13
N PHE A 63 5.38 -4.60 8.81
CA PHE A 63 4.07 -4.81 8.17
C PHE A 63 3.60 -6.25 8.35
N ASN A 64 4.52 -7.20 8.19
CA ASN A 64 4.24 -8.61 8.44
C ASN A 64 4.87 -9.01 9.77
N ASP A 65 4.05 -9.20 10.80
CA ASP A 65 4.53 -9.54 12.14
C ASP A 65 5.11 -10.96 12.23
N GLN A 66 4.82 -11.79 11.24
CA GLN A 66 5.41 -13.14 11.14
C GLN A 66 6.75 -13.13 10.42
N ASN A 67 7.12 -12.00 9.83
CA ASN A 67 8.42 -11.80 9.19
C ASN A 67 8.92 -10.39 9.53
N PRO A 68 9.31 -10.15 10.80
CA PRO A 68 9.66 -8.80 11.24
C PRO A 68 10.92 -8.24 10.56
N ASP A 69 11.75 -9.09 9.96
CA ASP A 69 12.94 -8.66 9.22
C ASP A 69 12.64 -8.35 7.76
N GLY A 70 11.39 -8.46 7.34
CA GLY A 70 11.00 -8.11 5.97
C GLY A 70 11.15 -6.63 5.68
N PRO A 71 11.17 -6.23 4.40
CA PRO A 71 11.50 -4.86 4.03
C PRO A 71 10.39 -3.84 4.27
N LEU A 72 9.12 -4.27 4.39
CA LEU A 72 8.01 -3.33 4.53
C LEU A 72 7.69 -3.03 5.99
N GLU A 73 7.51 -1.74 6.28
CA GLU A 73 7.10 -1.26 7.59
C GLU A 73 5.75 -0.56 7.49
N LEU A 74 4.88 -0.82 8.46
CA LEU A 74 3.62 -0.08 8.60
C LEU A 74 3.89 1.17 9.43
N CYS A 75 3.58 2.32 8.87
CA CYS A 75 3.76 3.61 9.53
C CYS A 75 2.40 4.14 9.99
N THR A 76 2.28 4.43 11.29
CA THR A 76 1.06 4.95 11.88
C THR A 76 1.34 6.25 12.60
N CYS A 77 0.32 7.09 12.73
CA CYS A 77 0.44 8.34 13.47
C CYS A 77 0.60 8.05 14.97
N SER A 78 1.62 8.63 15.61
CA SER A 78 1.85 8.44 17.03
C SER A 78 0.81 9.15 17.90
N GLU A 79 0.07 10.09 17.34
CA GLU A 79 -0.92 10.86 18.10
C GLU A 79 -2.33 10.30 18.00
N CYS A 80 -2.73 9.78 16.85
CA CYS A 80 -4.11 9.28 16.67
C CYS A 80 -4.18 7.81 16.18
N GLY A 81 -3.03 7.18 15.88
CA GLY A 81 -3.01 5.79 15.47
C GLY A 81 -3.43 5.51 14.03
N THR A 82 -3.75 6.54 13.26
CA THR A 82 -4.17 6.36 11.87
C THR A 82 -3.03 5.76 11.04
N PRO A 83 -3.27 4.69 10.28
CA PRO A 83 -2.26 4.20 9.33
C PRO A 83 -1.99 5.27 8.28
N ILE A 84 -0.71 5.51 7.99
CA ILE A 84 -0.29 6.57 7.07
C ILE A 84 0.24 6.02 5.76
N MET A 85 1.10 5.00 5.83
CA MET A 85 1.69 4.40 4.62
C MET A 85 2.45 3.13 4.99
N LEU A 86 2.84 2.39 3.95
CA LEU A 86 3.84 1.32 4.06
C LEU A 86 5.14 1.86 3.49
N ASP A 87 6.23 1.69 4.23
CA ASP A 87 7.54 2.20 3.82
C ASP A 87 8.49 1.03 3.60
N ASP A 88 9.15 1.01 2.45
CA ASP A 88 10.13 -0.01 2.12
C ASP A 88 11.49 0.42 2.67
N LYS A 89 12.06 -0.39 3.58
CA LYS A 89 13.38 -0.12 4.16
C LYS A 89 14.48 -0.03 3.12
N LEU A 90 14.29 -0.69 1.98
CA LEU A 90 15.26 -0.67 0.88
C LEU A 90 15.13 0.59 0.02
N GLY A 91 14.11 1.42 0.28
CA GLY A 91 13.94 2.68 -0.42
C GLY A 91 13.43 2.56 -1.84
N ARG A 92 12.82 1.42 -2.20
CA ARG A 92 12.33 1.19 -3.57
C ARG A 92 10.95 1.79 -3.79
N ILE A 93 10.04 1.57 -2.84
CA ILE A 93 8.65 2.02 -2.95
C ILE A 93 8.12 2.53 -1.61
N ARG A 94 7.03 3.27 -1.71
CA ARG A 94 6.09 3.51 -0.61
C ARG A 94 4.72 3.10 -1.10
N ALA A 95 3.93 2.49 -0.24
CA ALA A 95 2.61 1.98 -0.62
C ALA A 95 1.55 2.57 0.29
N ILE A 96 0.33 2.65 -0.24
CA ILE A 96 -0.82 3.12 0.52
C ILE A 96 -1.98 2.15 0.34
N VAL A 97 -2.88 2.16 1.32
CA VAL A 97 -4.18 1.52 1.25
C VAL A 97 -5.19 2.66 1.27
N PRO A 98 -5.62 3.17 0.10
CA PRO A 98 -6.33 4.45 0.03
C PRO A 98 -7.55 4.55 0.93
N ASN A 99 -8.32 3.47 1.07
CA ASN A 99 -9.57 3.52 1.83
C ASN A 99 -9.39 3.49 3.35
N ILE A 100 -8.16 3.27 3.86
CA ILE A 100 -7.90 3.36 5.30
C ILE A 100 -6.86 4.41 5.65
N MET A 101 -6.16 4.95 4.66
CA MET A 101 -5.08 5.92 4.87
C MET A 101 -5.49 7.34 4.48
N GLY A 102 -6.80 7.61 4.49
CA GLY A 102 -7.31 8.97 4.34
C GLY A 102 -7.39 9.49 2.93
N TYR A 103 -7.24 8.65 1.92
CA TYR A 103 -7.38 9.07 0.52
C TYR A 103 -8.84 9.08 0.11
N ASP A 104 -9.21 10.03 -0.74
CA ASP A 104 -10.60 10.20 -1.17
C ASP A 104 -10.99 9.20 -2.26
N GLU A 105 -12.28 9.19 -2.62
CA GLU A 105 -12.84 8.28 -3.60
C GLU A 105 -12.35 8.55 -5.03
N GLY A 106 -11.74 9.71 -5.27
CA GLY A 106 -11.18 10.05 -6.56
C GLY A 106 -9.88 9.32 -6.88
N PHE A 107 -9.34 8.57 -5.93
CA PHE A 107 -8.13 7.78 -6.18
C PHE A 107 -8.44 6.69 -7.21
N PRO A 108 -7.51 6.44 -8.18
CA PRO A 108 -7.79 5.45 -9.24
C PRO A 108 -8.09 4.06 -8.68
N ALA A 109 -9.03 3.38 -9.29
CA ALA A 109 -9.38 2.01 -8.92
C ALA A 109 -8.25 1.03 -9.25
N PRO A 110 -8.16 -0.10 -8.51
CA PRO A 110 -7.14 -1.10 -8.80
C PRO A 110 -7.33 -1.71 -10.18
N THR A 111 -6.21 -2.07 -10.83
CA THR A 111 -6.22 -2.54 -12.21
C THR A 111 -6.14 -4.06 -12.35
N TYR A 112 -5.74 -4.77 -11.28
CA TYR A 112 -5.64 -6.22 -11.31
C TYR A 112 -5.71 -6.79 -9.89
N HIS A 113 -5.76 -8.12 -9.78
CA HIS A 113 -5.75 -8.83 -8.50
C HIS A 113 -4.38 -9.46 -8.27
N ALA A 114 -3.81 -9.25 -7.09
CA ALA A 114 -2.50 -9.76 -6.71
C ALA A 114 -2.61 -10.68 -5.51
N PHE A 115 -1.66 -11.61 -5.38
CA PHE A 115 -1.53 -12.51 -4.23
C PHE A 115 -2.77 -13.36 -4.00
N TYR A 116 -3.46 -13.73 -5.07
CA TYR A 116 -4.59 -14.64 -5.01
C TYR A 116 -4.05 -16.06 -4.83
N ASP A 117 -4.57 -16.77 -3.82
CA ASP A 117 -4.17 -18.15 -3.55
C ASP A 117 -5.40 -19.06 -3.69
N PRO A 118 -5.44 -19.91 -4.72
CA PRO A 118 -6.58 -20.81 -4.92
C PRO A 118 -6.73 -21.83 -3.79
N ALA A 119 -5.66 -22.12 -3.04
CA ALA A 119 -5.72 -23.07 -1.93
C ALA A 119 -6.58 -22.57 -0.77
N THR A 120 -6.90 -21.28 -0.71
CA THR A 120 -7.74 -20.73 0.37
C THR A 120 -9.22 -21.09 0.21
N GLY A 121 -9.62 -21.59 -0.97
CA GLY A 121 -11.02 -21.87 -1.25
C GLY A 121 -11.85 -20.66 -1.63
N VAL A 122 -11.28 -19.48 -1.65
CA VAL A 122 -11.96 -18.25 -2.08
C VAL A 122 -12.15 -18.30 -3.59
N PRO A 123 -13.36 -18.03 -4.11
CA PRO A 123 -13.59 -18.03 -5.56
C PRO A 123 -12.67 -17.05 -6.29
N ARG A 124 -12.19 -17.46 -7.46
CA ARG A 124 -11.40 -16.58 -8.31
C ARG A 124 -12.22 -15.36 -8.71
N PRO A 125 -11.68 -14.13 -8.58
CA PRO A 125 -12.42 -12.95 -9.01
C PRO A 125 -12.82 -13.02 -10.49
N ASP A 126 -14.04 -12.58 -10.77
CA ASP A 126 -14.62 -12.63 -12.13
C ASP A 126 -15.17 -11.26 -12.51
N ASP A 127 -14.29 -10.25 -12.51
CA ASP A 127 -14.63 -8.87 -12.80
C ASP A 127 -13.94 -8.33 -14.06
N GLY A 128 -13.33 -9.23 -14.85
CA GLY A 128 -12.63 -8.87 -16.08
C GLY A 128 -11.20 -8.42 -15.88
N ARG A 129 -10.73 -8.32 -14.62
CA ARG A 129 -9.35 -7.95 -14.35
C ARG A 129 -8.48 -9.19 -14.22
N GLU A 130 -7.19 -9.06 -14.58
CA GLU A 130 -6.23 -10.17 -14.44
C GLU A 130 -6.05 -10.56 -12.98
N VAL A 131 -5.79 -11.85 -12.75
CA VAL A 131 -5.58 -12.40 -11.41
C VAL A 131 -4.24 -13.13 -11.39
N TYR A 132 -3.38 -12.74 -10.44
CA TYR A 132 -2.04 -13.32 -10.30
C TYR A 132 -1.85 -13.85 -8.90
N GLU A 133 -0.94 -14.82 -8.75
CA GLU A 133 -0.57 -15.36 -7.44
C GLU A 133 0.48 -14.50 -6.73
N GLY A 134 1.02 -13.51 -7.40
CA GLY A 134 1.91 -12.49 -6.86
C GLY A 134 1.54 -11.15 -7.46
N LEU A 135 2.54 -10.30 -7.66
CA LEU A 135 2.34 -9.06 -8.42
C LEU A 135 2.24 -9.38 -9.91
N ARG A 136 1.75 -8.43 -10.73
CA ARG A 136 1.67 -8.62 -12.18
C ARG A 136 3.05 -8.99 -12.73
N LYS A 137 3.07 -9.80 -13.77
CA LYS A 137 4.32 -10.38 -14.30
C LYS A 137 5.28 -9.33 -14.85
N ASP A 138 4.77 -8.23 -15.35
CA ASP A 138 5.58 -7.15 -15.93
C ASP A 138 5.98 -6.09 -14.90
N PHE A 139 5.65 -6.27 -13.62
CA PHE A 139 6.07 -5.33 -12.59
C PHE A 139 7.57 -5.46 -12.32
N VAL A 140 8.26 -4.32 -12.36
CA VAL A 140 9.68 -4.25 -12.06
C VAL A 140 9.87 -3.38 -10.83
N TRP A 141 10.52 -3.93 -9.80
CA TRP A 141 10.81 -3.17 -8.59
C TRP A 141 11.76 -2.03 -8.91
N PRO A 142 11.49 -0.81 -8.41
CA PRO A 142 12.46 0.27 -8.51
C PRO A 142 13.76 -0.08 -7.80
N PRO A 143 14.88 0.55 -8.18
CA PRO A 143 16.16 0.25 -7.54
C PRO A 143 16.17 0.65 -6.07
N GLU A 144 16.95 -0.07 -5.28
CA GLU A 144 17.19 0.25 -3.87
C GLU A 144 17.95 1.57 -3.75
N LYS A 145 17.69 2.28 -2.68
CA LYS A 145 18.42 3.50 -2.36
C LYS A 145 19.48 3.28 -1.31
#